data_044664d179d4c1f3586350cf31243081
#
_entry.id   044664d179d4c1f3586350cf31243081
#
_cell.length_a   1.000
_cell.length_b   1.000
_cell.length_c   1.000
_cell.angle_alpha   90.00
_cell.angle_beta   90.00
_cell.angle_gamma   90.00
#
_symmetry.space_group_name_H-M   'P 1'
#
loop_
_entity.id
_entity.type
_entity.pdbx_description
1 polymer ?
#
loop_
_entity_poly.entity_id
_entity_poly.type
_entity_poly.pdbx_seq_one_letter_code
_entity_poly.pdbx_strand_id
1 'polypeptide(L)'
;MAVTAETSMPGANSNDRQSAAANDAGGMPAPRRTRASAEAARYGVLRRLAPALKHDMVVNLQAISMMAEVLNAKLERGSPAPVEFHASIAKLNRLAREAVANCLKVASWIEPGEDEGVRLAEGVDDCLSLLASNFNFRGFVVIKDVPESPFQVSRVVLRHLLVASLITLTDAAQGPCEVHVKAEVVTGMAEISVRISPRQDGFEGLPFEANYRELEWQDVQALAQAESVELIRGTDNITMRMPRAIATAPLQIAPV
;
A
#
# COMPACT_ATOMS: atom_id res chain seq x y z
N MET A 1 12.36 -23.77 -92.66
CA MET A 1 11.90 -24.39 -91.44
C MET A 1 11.81 -23.28 -90.39
N ALA A 2 10.62 -22.88 -90.10
CA ALA A 2 10.33 -21.76 -89.19
C ALA A 2 10.29 -22.21 -87.72
N VAL A 3 10.89 -21.40 -86.87
CA VAL A 3 10.69 -21.52 -85.41
C VAL A 3 10.22 -20.17 -84.87
N THR A 4 8.98 -20.14 -84.47
CA THR A 4 8.32 -19.00 -83.87
C THR A 4 8.71 -18.92 -82.37
N ALA A 5 9.16 -17.73 -81.97
CA ALA A 5 9.43 -17.42 -80.58
C ALA A 5 8.16 -16.76 -79.92
N GLU A 6 7.62 -17.35 -78.90
CA GLU A 6 6.57 -16.75 -78.09
C GLU A 6 7.17 -15.99 -76.86
N THR A 7 6.85 -14.72 -76.81
CA THR A 7 7.23 -13.83 -75.67
C THR A 7 6.24 -13.97 -74.56
N SER A 8 6.70 -14.49 -73.43
CA SER A 8 5.88 -14.56 -72.15
C SER A 8 6.14 -13.33 -71.33
N MET A 9 5.05 -12.60 -70.98
CA MET A 9 5.09 -11.48 -70.01
C MET A 9 5.08 -12.02 -68.59
N PRO A 10 5.79 -11.41 -67.63
CA PRO A 10 5.69 -11.78 -66.22
C PRO A 10 4.46 -11.17 -65.56
N GLY A 11 3.66 -12.02 -64.92
CA GLY A 11 2.49 -11.64 -64.12
C GLY A 11 2.85 -10.84 -62.86
N ALA A 12 2.13 -9.77 -62.66
CA ALA A 12 2.24 -8.94 -61.46
C ALA A 12 1.79 -9.73 -60.20
N ASN A 13 2.67 -9.80 -59.25
CA ASN A 13 2.46 -10.47 -57.98
C ASN A 13 1.60 -9.59 -57.05
N SER A 14 0.33 -9.97 -56.87
CA SER A 14 -0.70 -9.25 -56.07
C SER A 14 -0.64 -9.55 -54.56
N ASN A 15 0.53 -9.91 -54.03
CA ASN A 15 0.65 -10.32 -52.62
C ASN A 15 1.28 -9.29 -51.66
N ASP A 16 1.64 -8.08 -52.15
CA ASP A 16 2.27 -7.05 -51.31
C ASP A 16 1.33 -6.02 -50.65
N ARG A 17 0.02 -6.27 -50.67
CA ARG A 17 -0.95 -5.34 -50.04
C ARG A 17 -1.64 -5.86 -48.80
N GLN A 18 -1.26 -7.01 -48.26
CA GLN A 18 -1.89 -7.55 -47.04
C GLN A 18 -1.03 -7.53 -45.76
N SER A 19 0.18 -6.97 -45.82
CA SER A 19 1.08 -6.93 -44.65
C SER A 19 1.14 -5.59 -43.90
N ALA A 20 0.32 -4.61 -44.24
CA ALA A 20 0.37 -3.27 -43.63
C ALA A 20 -0.83 -2.93 -42.74
N ALA A 21 -1.71 -3.90 -42.39
CA ALA A 21 -2.95 -3.62 -41.65
C ALA A 21 -3.10 -4.39 -40.34
N ALA A 22 -2.00 -4.77 -39.69
CA ALA A 22 -2.07 -5.51 -38.41
C ALA A 22 -1.04 -5.02 -37.40
N ASN A 23 -0.95 -3.72 -37.12
CA ASN A 23 -0.21 -3.20 -35.97
C ASN A 23 -0.66 -1.82 -35.51
N ASP A 24 -1.97 -1.59 -35.48
CA ASP A 24 -2.52 -0.44 -34.75
C ASP A 24 -3.46 -0.92 -33.64
N ALA A 25 -2.98 -1.85 -32.83
CA ALA A 25 -3.48 -2.02 -31.49
C ALA A 25 -2.94 -0.83 -30.70
N GLY A 26 -3.71 0.26 -30.63
CA GLY A 26 -3.38 1.52 -29.99
C GLY A 26 -2.95 1.36 -28.54
N GLY A 27 -1.69 0.96 -28.37
CA GLY A 27 -1.06 0.87 -27.09
C GLY A 27 -0.87 2.25 -26.50
N MET A 28 -1.43 2.51 -25.32
CA MET A 28 -1.20 3.76 -24.58
C MET A 28 0.29 4.09 -24.52
N PRO A 29 0.68 5.37 -24.63
CA PRO A 29 2.07 5.79 -24.45
C PRO A 29 2.66 5.27 -23.13
N ALA A 30 3.93 4.87 -23.12
CA ALA A 30 4.61 4.28 -21.96
C ALA A 30 4.37 5.04 -20.62
N PRO A 31 4.44 6.39 -20.57
CA PRO A 31 4.16 7.14 -19.34
C PRO A 31 2.71 6.99 -18.82
N ARG A 32 1.73 6.87 -19.73
CA ARG A 32 0.32 6.66 -19.36
C ARG A 32 0.09 5.24 -18.85
N ARG A 33 0.75 4.24 -19.43
CA ARG A 33 0.68 2.85 -18.96
C ARG A 33 1.26 2.73 -17.56
N THR A 34 2.41 3.33 -17.30
CA THR A 34 3.03 3.31 -15.95
C THR A 34 2.11 3.94 -14.91
N ARG A 35 1.50 5.08 -15.20
CA ARG A 35 0.54 5.72 -14.29
C ARG A 35 -0.69 4.85 -14.04
N ALA A 36 -1.30 4.28 -15.08
CA ALA A 36 -2.45 3.41 -14.93
C ALA A 36 -2.12 2.14 -14.13
N SER A 37 -0.93 1.56 -14.34
CA SER A 37 -0.46 0.41 -13.58
C SER A 37 -0.22 0.78 -12.11
N ALA A 38 0.37 1.94 -11.83
CA ALA A 38 0.56 2.41 -10.47
C ALA A 38 -0.77 2.69 -9.75
N GLU A 39 -1.76 3.29 -10.44
CA GLU A 39 -3.10 3.47 -9.88
C GLU A 39 -3.79 2.13 -9.60
N ALA A 40 -3.69 1.17 -10.52
CA ALA A 40 -4.22 -0.18 -10.30
C ALA A 40 -3.56 -0.87 -9.09
N ALA A 41 -2.24 -0.69 -8.92
CA ALA A 41 -1.49 -1.21 -7.79
C ALA A 41 -1.91 -0.53 -6.47
N ARG A 42 -2.06 0.79 -6.43
CA ARG A 42 -2.58 1.54 -5.27
C ARG A 42 -3.96 1.04 -4.87
N TYR A 43 -4.85 0.88 -5.85
CA TYR A 43 -6.17 0.31 -5.61
C TYR A 43 -6.10 -1.12 -5.07
N GLY A 44 -5.19 -1.96 -5.61
CA GLY A 44 -4.93 -3.32 -5.11
C GLY A 44 -4.51 -3.32 -3.65
N VAL A 45 -3.57 -2.45 -3.26
CA VAL A 45 -3.16 -2.26 -1.86
C VAL A 45 -4.35 -1.85 -0.99
N LEU A 46 -5.10 -0.84 -1.40
CA LEU A 46 -6.28 -0.36 -0.66
C LEU A 46 -7.32 -1.48 -0.45
N ARG A 47 -7.60 -2.28 -1.48
CA ARG A 47 -8.51 -3.43 -1.39
C ARG A 47 -8.05 -4.47 -0.38
N ARG A 48 -6.75 -4.71 -0.29
CA ARG A 48 -6.15 -5.64 0.68
C ARG A 48 -6.23 -5.11 2.11
N LEU A 49 -6.12 -3.80 2.31
CA LEU A 49 -6.22 -3.15 3.61
C LEU A 49 -7.66 -2.88 4.06
N ALA A 50 -8.61 -2.83 3.12
CA ALA A 50 -9.99 -2.43 3.39
C ALA A 50 -10.65 -3.19 4.56
N PRO A 51 -10.48 -4.52 4.73
CA PRO A 51 -11.04 -5.23 5.89
C PRO A 51 -10.50 -4.72 7.23
N ALA A 52 -9.19 -4.48 7.35
CA ALA A 52 -8.57 -3.96 8.56
C ALA A 52 -9.02 -2.53 8.85
N LEU A 53 -8.99 -1.67 7.84
CA LEU A 53 -9.44 -0.27 7.95
C LEU A 53 -10.92 -0.19 8.36
N LYS A 54 -11.78 -1.02 7.76
CA LYS A 54 -13.19 -1.11 8.13
C LYS A 54 -13.37 -1.59 9.57
N HIS A 55 -12.62 -2.61 9.98
CA HIS A 55 -12.69 -3.15 11.34
C HIS A 55 -12.37 -2.05 12.36
N ASP A 56 -11.28 -1.32 12.18
CA ASP A 56 -10.86 -0.25 13.11
C ASP A 56 -11.89 0.87 13.21
N MET A 57 -12.52 1.25 12.09
CA MET A 57 -13.61 2.23 12.11
C MET A 57 -14.83 1.71 12.90
N VAL A 58 -15.25 0.48 12.62
CA VAL A 58 -16.45 -0.10 13.22
C VAL A 58 -16.27 -0.30 14.72
N VAL A 59 -15.12 -0.78 15.17
CA VAL A 59 -14.82 -0.99 16.61
C VAL A 59 -14.92 0.32 17.38
N ASN A 60 -14.38 1.41 16.86
CA ASN A 60 -14.46 2.71 17.53
C ASN A 60 -15.90 3.24 17.59
N LEU A 61 -16.67 3.12 16.51
CA LEU A 61 -18.06 3.54 16.49
C LEU A 61 -18.92 2.71 17.44
N GLN A 62 -18.70 1.39 17.50
CA GLN A 62 -19.37 0.51 18.45
C GLN A 62 -19.04 0.86 19.92
N ALA A 63 -17.77 1.19 20.20
CA ALA A 63 -17.36 1.61 21.53
C ALA A 63 -18.04 2.92 21.96
N ILE A 64 -18.21 3.87 21.03
CA ILE A 64 -18.95 5.12 21.27
C ILE A 64 -20.42 4.80 21.58
N SER A 65 -21.09 4.00 20.73
CA SER A 65 -22.50 3.61 20.91
C SER A 65 -22.73 2.93 22.26
N MET A 66 -21.91 1.93 22.57
CA MET A 66 -21.99 1.22 23.84
C MET A 66 -21.79 2.15 25.05
N MET A 67 -20.86 3.09 24.98
CA MET A 67 -20.63 4.05 26.05
C MET A 67 -21.80 5.00 26.21
N ALA A 68 -22.43 5.44 25.11
CA ALA A 68 -23.63 6.27 25.14
C ALA A 68 -24.83 5.51 25.77
N GLU A 69 -25.02 4.23 25.41
CA GLU A 69 -26.06 3.38 26.00
C GLU A 69 -25.87 3.18 27.53
N VAL A 70 -24.62 2.92 27.96
CA VAL A 70 -24.29 2.79 29.39
C VAL A 70 -24.57 4.09 30.12
N LEU A 71 -24.26 5.23 29.50
CA LEU A 71 -24.53 6.53 30.10
C LEU A 71 -26.03 6.79 30.22
N ASN A 72 -26.81 6.48 29.18
CA ASN A 72 -28.25 6.60 29.17
C ASN A 72 -28.89 5.71 30.26
N ALA A 73 -28.50 4.44 30.37
CA ALA A 73 -28.99 3.53 31.40
C ALA A 73 -28.64 3.98 32.82
N LYS A 74 -27.53 4.67 33.05
CA LYS A 74 -27.18 5.29 34.33
C LYS A 74 -28.12 6.45 34.66
N LEU A 75 -28.43 7.29 33.66
CA LEU A 75 -29.35 8.42 33.83
C LEU A 75 -30.79 7.94 34.19
N GLU A 76 -31.26 6.86 33.55
CA GLU A 76 -32.57 6.28 33.81
C GLU A 76 -32.71 5.68 35.24
N ARG A 77 -31.61 5.16 35.79
CA ARG A 77 -31.57 4.58 37.17
C ARG A 77 -31.42 5.61 38.26
N GLY A 78 -31.20 6.86 37.94
CA GLY A 78 -30.94 7.97 38.83
C GLY A 78 -29.74 8.77 38.39
N SER A 79 -29.72 10.07 38.68
CA SER A 79 -28.62 10.92 38.24
C SER A 79 -27.28 10.43 38.78
N PRO A 80 -26.32 10.05 37.97
CA PRO A 80 -24.96 9.70 38.40
C PRO A 80 -24.30 10.90 39.08
N ALA A 81 -23.35 10.65 39.98
CA ALA A 81 -22.58 11.72 40.60
C ALA A 81 -21.95 12.60 39.49
N PRO A 82 -21.90 13.92 39.65
CA PRO A 82 -21.36 14.82 38.62
C PRO A 82 -19.96 14.42 38.11
N VAL A 83 -19.10 13.93 39.00
CA VAL A 83 -17.73 13.47 38.66
C VAL A 83 -17.76 12.26 37.72
N GLU A 84 -18.65 11.29 37.98
CA GLU A 84 -18.77 10.09 37.12
C GLU A 84 -19.37 10.44 35.75
N PHE A 85 -20.30 11.37 35.72
CA PHE A 85 -20.89 11.87 34.48
C PHE A 85 -19.84 12.56 33.62
N HIS A 86 -19.06 13.49 34.19
CA HIS A 86 -17.98 14.15 33.51
C HIS A 86 -16.91 13.17 32.99
N ALA A 87 -16.53 12.17 33.77
CA ALA A 87 -15.58 11.14 33.34
C ALA A 87 -16.12 10.32 32.15
N SER A 88 -17.42 9.98 32.17
CA SER A 88 -18.06 9.25 31.05
C SER A 88 -18.10 10.09 29.78
N ILE A 89 -18.45 11.37 29.87
CA ILE A 89 -18.43 12.30 28.73
C ILE A 89 -17.00 12.49 28.19
N ALA A 90 -16.00 12.65 29.06
CA ALA A 90 -14.61 12.77 28.66
C ALA A 90 -14.13 11.53 27.89
N LYS A 91 -14.51 10.32 28.35
CA LYS A 91 -14.21 9.07 27.67
C LYS A 91 -14.89 8.97 26.30
N LEU A 92 -16.15 9.34 26.20
CA LEU A 92 -16.91 9.36 24.95
C LEU A 92 -16.29 10.33 23.94
N ASN A 93 -15.93 11.54 24.40
CA ASN A 93 -15.22 12.52 23.54
C ASN A 93 -13.88 12.02 23.04
N ARG A 94 -13.11 11.29 23.87
CA ARG A 94 -11.85 10.69 23.44
C ARG A 94 -12.10 9.64 22.34
N LEU A 95 -13.05 8.72 22.56
CA LEU A 95 -13.41 7.71 21.55
C LEU A 95 -13.88 8.34 20.24
N ALA A 96 -14.64 9.43 20.31
CA ALA A 96 -15.09 10.16 19.14
C ALA A 96 -13.91 10.77 18.34
N ARG A 97 -12.92 11.37 19.03
CA ARG A 97 -11.71 11.88 18.39
C ARG A 97 -10.89 10.77 17.74
N GLU A 98 -10.74 9.63 18.40
CA GLU A 98 -10.07 8.44 17.86
C GLU A 98 -10.80 7.94 16.60
N ALA A 99 -12.15 7.89 16.61
CA ALA A 99 -12.94 7.52 15.44
C ALA A 99 -12.72 8.49 14.27
N VAL A 100 -12.73 9.80 14.52
CA VAL A 100 -12.46 10.81 13.48
C VAL A 100 -11.06 10.65 12.93
N ALA A 101 -10.04 10.46 13.77
CA ALA A 101 -8.66 10.25 13.34
C ALA A 101 -8.53 9.01 12.44
N ASN A 102 -9.22 7.91 12.77
CA ASN A 102 -9.24 6.70 11.94
C ASN A 102 -9.98 6.93 10.60
N CYS A 103 -11.08 7.67 10.59
CA CYS A 103 -11.75 8.05 9.34
C CYS A 103 -10.82 8.88 8.43
N LEU A 104 -10.11 9.86 8.98
CA LEU A 104 -9.16 10.67 8.23
C LEU A 104 -7.98 9.83 7.71
N LYS A 105 -7.50 8.86 8.53
CA LYS A 105 -6.47 7.90 8.10
C LYS A 105 -6.94 7.08 6.89
N VAL A 106 -8.20 6.62 6.88
CA VAL A 106 -8.78 5.91 5.73
C VAL A 106 -8.92 6.84 4.53
N ALA A 107 -9.45 8.04 4.72
CA ALA A 107 -9.60 9.02 3.64
C ALA A 107 -8.26 9.34 2.96
N SER A 108 -7.17 9.45 3.71
CA SER A 108 -5.83 9.72 3.16
C SER A 108 -5.26 8.60 2.27
N TRP A 109 -5.86 7.43 2.25
CA TRP A 109 -5.53 6.37 1.30
C TRP A 109 -6.22 6.57 -0.06
N ILE A 110 -7.38 7.21 -0.06
CA ILE A 110 -8.18 7.45 -1.26
C ILE A 110 -7.75 8.75 -1.92
N GLU A 111 -7.59 9.78 -1.12
CA GLU A 111 -7.19 11.12 -1.54
C GLU A 111 -5.95 11.53 -0.71
N PRO A 112 -4.75 11.17 -1.17
CA PRO A 112 -3.54 11.62 -0.51
C PRO A 112 -3.48 13.14 -0.59
N GLY A 113 -3.41 13.77 0.59
CA GLY A 113 -3.15 15.21 0.70
C GLY A 113 -1.76 15.59 0.22
N GLU A 114 -1.31 16.81 0.53
CA GLU A 114 0.07 17.22 0.31
C GLU A 114 1.01 16.17 0.94
N ASP A 115 2.08 15.83 0.21
CA ASP A 115 3.02 14.80 0.63
C ASP A 115 3.79 15.22 1.89
N GLU A 116 3.25 14.85 3.03
CA GLU A 116 3.86 15.10 4.32
C GLU A 116 5.04 14.15 4.54
N GLY A 117 6.17 14.68 4.93
CA GLY A 117 7.30 13.91 5.42
C GLY A 117 6.93 13.19 6.72
N VAL A 118 7.34 11.94 6.86
CA VAL A 118 7.22 11.15 8.07
C VAL A 118 8.59 10.65 8.51
N ARG A 119 8.85 10.61 9.83
CA ARG A 119 10.07 9.98 10.33
C ARG A 119 10.08 8.50 9.94
N LEU A 120 11.24 8.01 9.52
CA LEU A 120 11.39 6.67 8.95
C LEU A 120 10.83 5.58 9.89
N ALA A 121 11.18 5.60 11.16
CA ALA A 121 10.70 4.62 12.14
C ALA A 121 9.16 4.69 12.33
N GLU A 122 8.62 5.89 12.47
CA GLU A 122 7.18 6.13 12.60
C GLU A 122 6.40 5.64 11.36
N GLY A 123 6.89 5.96 10.16
CA GLY A 123 6.24 5.54 8.93
C GLY A 123 6.26 4.02 8.72
N VAL A 124 7.35 3.35 9.12
CA VAL A 124 7.42 1.88 9.10
C VAL A 124 6.43 1.28 10.09
N ASP A 125 6.34 1.81 11.31
CA ASP A 125 5.38 1.36 12.33
C ASP A 125 3.94 1.53 11.88
N ASP A 126 3.62 2.66 11.25
CA ASP A 126 2.31 2.90 10.64
C ASP A 126 1.95 1.80 9.63
N CYS A 127 2.88 1.43 8.75
CA CYS A 127 2.66 0.40 7.73
C CYS A 127 2.49 -0.99 8.34
N LEU A 128 3.33 -1.36 9.31
CA LEU A 128 3.26 -2.67 9.98
C LEU A 128 1.96 -2.82 10.79
N SER A 129 1.51 -1.75 11.44
CA SER A 129 0.25 -1.75 12.19
C SER A 129 -0.96 -2.10 11.35
N LEU A 130 -0.99 -1.67 10.08
CA LEU A 130 -2.09 -1.96 9.15
C LEU A 130 -2.18 -3.44 8.77
N LEU A 131 -1.06 -4.15 8.80
CA LEU A 131 -0.97 -5.57 8.43
C LEU A 131 -0.95 -6.50 9.66
N ALA A 132 -0.85 -5.96 10.87
CA ALA A 132 -0.65 -6.74 12.10
C ALA A 132 -1.71 -7.83 12.29
N SER A 133 -3.00 -7.52 12.10
CA SER A 133 -4.08 -8.51 12.23
C SER A 133 -3.97 -9.61 11.16
N ASN A 134 -3.62 -9.26 9.92
CA ASN A 134 -3.44 -10.23 8.84
C ASN A 134 -2.24 -11.14 9.11
N PHE A 135 -1.12 -10.57 9.54
CA PHE A 135 0.10 -11.32 9.86
C PHE A 135 -0.11 -12.27 11.03
N ASN A 136 -0.74 -11.79 12.11
CA ASN A 136 -1.06 -12.63 13.26
C ASN A 136 -1.97 -13.82 12.87
N PHE A 137 -3.01 -13.57 12.07
CA PHE A 137 -3.90 -14.62 11.59
C PHE A 137 -3.18 -15.68 10.74
N ARG A 138 -2.24 -15.25 9.91
CA ARG A 138 -1.42 -16.13 9.05
C ARG A 138 -0.22 -16.74 9.77
N GLY A 139 -0.02 -16.43 11.04
CA GLY A 139 1.11 -16.92 11.83
C GLY A 139 2.46 -16.29 11.48
N PHE A 140 2.47 -15.11 10.85
CA PHE A 140 3.70 -14.39 10.59
C PHE A 140 4.19 -13.64 11.82
N VAL A 141 5.50 -13.64 12.03
CA VAL A 141 6.17 -12.90 13.11
C VAL A 141 6.98 -11.77 12.48
N VAL A 142 6.71 -10.54 12.91
CA VAL A 142 7.44 -9.36 12.42
C VAL A 142 8.64 -9.08 13.33
N ILE A 143 9.81 -9.01 12.73
CA ILE A 143 11.08 -8.63 13.38
C ILE A 143 11.49 -7.29 12.77
N LYS A 144 11.43 -6.24 13.58
CA LYS A 144 11.74 -4.87 13.17
C LYS A 144 13.14 -4.47 13.67
N ASP A 145 14.00 -4.02 12.75
CA ASP A 145 15.30 -3.41 13.01
C ASP A 145 15.36 -2.04 12.31
N VAL A 146 14.70 -1.06 12.92
CA VAL A 146 14.59 0.31 12.39
C VAL A 146 15.01 1.27 13.49
N PRO A 147 16.19 1.88 13.39
CA PRO A 147 16.67 2.82 14.39
C PRO A 147 15.88 4.13 14.37
N GLU A 148 15.74 4.74 15.54
CA GLU A 148 15.21 6.09 15.63
C GLU A 148 16.14 7.06 14.91
N SER A 149 15.57 7.82 13.99
CA SER A 149 16.31 8.78 13.17
C SER A 149 15.43 10.00 12.85
N PRO A 150 15.99 11.21 12.80
CA PRO A 150 15.28 12.39 12.33
C PRO A 150 15.08 12.41 10.82
N PHE A 151 15.54 11.38 10.11
CA PHE A 151 15.39 11.27 8.66
C PHE A 151 13.91 11.09 8.29
N GLN A 152 13.43 11.95 7.41
CA GLN A 152 12.05 11.91 6.92
C GLN A 152 12.01 11.44 5.48
N VAL A 153 11.00 10.64 5.18
CA VAL A 153 10.66 10.16 3.83
C VAL A 153 9.23 10.57 3.48
N SER A 154 8.88 10.55 2.20
CA SER A 154 7.49 10.71 1.77
C SER A 154 6.59 9.67 2.45
N ARG A 155 5.59 10.14 3.20
CA ARG A 155 4.61 9.27 3.86
C ARG A 155 3.81 8.45 2.85
N VAL A 156 3.40 9.07 1.76
CA VAL A 156 2.58 8.46 0.71
C VAL A 156 3.36 7.36 0.00
N VAL A 157 4.59 7.69 -0.42
CA VAL A 157 5.46 6.76 -1.15
C VAL A 157 5.83 5.55 -0.28
N LEU A 158 6.28 5.80 0.96
CA LEU A 158 6.61 4.73 1.91
C LEU A 158 5.43 3.79 2.13
N ARG A 159 4.25 4.35 2.41
CA ARG A 159 3.03 3.60 2.68
C ARG A 159 2.68 2.65 1.54
N HIS A 160 2.65 3.14 0.31
CA HIS A 160 2.28 2.30 -0.83
C HIS A 160 3.34 1.24 -1.12
N LEU A 161 4.62 1.63 -1.16
CA LEU A 161 5.69 0.71 -1.53
C LEU A 161 5.97 -0.35 -0.46
N LEU A 162 6.05 0.06 0.82
CA LEU A 162 6.35 -0.88 1.90
C LEU A 162 5.20 -1.88 2.08
N VAL A 163 3.95 -1.40 2.08
CA VAL A 163 2.78 -2.28 2.22
C VAL A 163 2.65 -3.23 1.01
N ALA A 164 2.82 -2.72 -0.22
CA ALA A 164 2.79 -3.58 -1.41
C ALA A 164 3.89 -4.64 -1.37
N SER A 165 5.11 -4.27 -0.96
CA SER A 165 6.25 -5.20 -0.82
C SER A 165 5.99 -6.27 0.23
N LEU A 166 5.47 -5.88 1.39
CA LEU A 166 5.10 -6.81 2.47
C LEU A 166 4.03 -7.79 2.00
N ILE A 167 2.96 -7.32 1.37
CA ILE A 167 1.88 -8.17 0.86
C ILE A 167 2.42 -9.13 -0.21
N THR A 168 3.17 -8.62 -1.20
CA THR A 168 3.69 -9.44 -2.30
C THR A 168 4.61 -10.55 -1.81
N LEU A 169 5.51 -10.25 -0.86
CA LEU A 169 6.39 -11.27 -0.28
C LEU A 169 5.63 -12.29 0.56
N THR A 170 4.72 -11.83 1.42
CA THR A 170 3.97 -12.74 2.30
C THR A 170 2.92 -13.56 1.58
N ASP A 171 2.34 -13.07 0.49
CA ASP A 171 1.40 -13.85 -0.33
C ASP A 171 2.12 -14.93 -1.15
N ALA A 172 3.37 -14.68 -1.54
CA ALA A 172 4.21 -15.69 -2.19
C ALA A 172 4.74 -16.77 -1.23
N ALA A 173 4.65 -16.57 0.08
CA ALA A 173 5.11 -17.52 1.07
C ALA A 173 4.18 -18.73 1.16
N GLN A 174 4.75 -19.96 1.19
CA GLN A 174 3.99 -21.21 1.26
C GLN A 174 3.47 -21.55 2.66
N GLY A 175 3.85 -20.77 3.68
CA GLY A 175 3.47 -21.00 5.07
C GLY A 175 3.90 -19.85 5.99
N PRO A 176 3.75 -20.03 7.31
CA PRO A 176 4.16 -19.04 8.30
C PRO A 176 5.64 -18.67 8.20
N CYS A 177 5.93 -17.38 8.25
CA CYS A 177 7.26 -16.84 8.07
C CYS A 177 7.62 -15.85 9.18
N GLU A 178 8.91 -15.63 9.35
CA GLU A 178 9.44 -14.41 9.96
C GLU A 178 9.58 -13.35 8.89
N VAL A 179 9.04 -12.15 9.17
CA VAL A 179 9.10 -10.99 8.29
C VAL A 179 10.08 -9.99 8.91
N HIS A 180 11.28 -9.93 8.36
CA HIS A 180 12.32 -9.02 8.81
C HIS A 180 12.21 -7.69 8.06
N VAL A 181 12.00 -6.61 8.80
CA VAL A 181 11.99 -5.25 8.26
C VAL A 181 13.15 -4.48 8.85
N LYS A 182 14.13 -4.18 8.02
CA LYS A 182 15.29 -3.38 8.38
C LYS A 182 15.24 -2.05 7.63
N ALA A 183 15.58 -0.96 8.32
CA ALA A 183 15.77 0.33 7.67
C ALA A 183 17.02 1.01 8.21
N GLU A 184 17.76 1.67 7.31
CA GLU A 184 18.94 2.45 7.65
C GLU A 184 19.08 3.67 6.73
N VAL A 185 19.88 4.64 7.14
CA VAL A 185 20.16 5.81 6.29
C VAL A 185 21.57 5.67 5.75
N VAL A 186 21.69 5.46 4.44
CA VAL A 186 22.95 5.27 3.73
C VAL A 186 23.11 6.35 2.68
N THR A 187 24.20 7.10 2.70
CA THR A 187 24.51 8.14 1.72
C THR A 187 23.39 9.15 1.47
N GLY A 188 22.63 9.51 2.52
CA GLY A 188 21.55 10.49 2.41
C GLY A 188 20.24 9.95 1.85
N MET A 189 20.12 8.63 1.69
CA MET A 189 18.91 7.91 1.29
C MET A 189 18.46 6.98 2.43
N ALA A 190 17.17 6.80 2.59
CA ALA A 190 16.64 5.73 3.41
C ALA A 190 16.65 4.42 2.60
N GLU A 191 17.38 3.44 3.09
CA GLU A 191 17.34 2.08 2.55
C GLU A 191 16.48 1.22 3.46
N ILE A 192 15.39 0.67 2.92
CA ILE A 192 14.44 -0.17 3.64
C ILE A 192 14.45 -1.54 2.97
N SER A 193 14.78 -2.58 3.73
CA SER A 193 14.74 -3.95 3.25
C SER A 193 13.67 -4.76 3.99
N VAL A 194 12.90 -5.51 3.22
CA VAL A 194 11.94 -6.50 3.71
C VAL A 194 12.42 -7.86 3.28
N ARG A 195 12.58 -8.78 4.20
CA ARG A 195 12.94 -10.17 3.91
C ARG A 195 12.02 -11.11 4.66
N ILE A 196 11.68 -12.23 4.02
CA ILE A 196 10.94 -13.32 4.66
C ILE A 196 11.85 -14.55 4.83
N SER A 197 11.66 -15.27 5.92
CA SER A 197 12.29 -16.56 6.16
C SER A 197 11.27 -17.51 6.80
N PRO A 198 11.31 -18.81 6.48
CA PRO A 198 10.41 -19.79 7.09
C PRO A 198 10.59 -19.81 8.61
N ARG A 199 9.49 -19.96 9.36
CA ARG A 199 9.55 -20.19 10.80
C ARG A 199 10.10 -21.57 11.11
N GLN A 200 10.92 -21.66 12.18
CA GLN A 200 11.56 -22.89 12.60
C GLN A 200 10.83 -23.59 13.77
N ASP A 201 9.80 -22.97 14.31
CA ASP A 201 9.07 -23.46 15.49
C ASP A 201 7.94 -24.49 15.18
N GLY A 202 7.86 -24.94 13.95
CA GLY A 202 6.87 -25.94 13.52
C GLY A 202 5.42 -25.46 13.53
N PHE A 203 5.18 -24.16 13.62
CA PHE A 203 3.84 -23.60 13.56
C PHE A 203 3.22 -23.84 12.16
N GLU A 204 2.09 -24.54 12.13
CA GLU A 204 1.31 -24.72 10.90
C GLU A 204 0.28 -23.57 10.80
N GLY A 205 0.47 -22.69 9.82
CA GLY A 205 -0.49 -21.61 9.54
C GLY A 205 -1.76 -22.13 8.88
N LEU A 206 -2.83 -21.36 9.01
CA LEU A 206 -4.05 -21.63 8.26
C LEU A 206 -3.84 -21.27 6.78
N PRO A 207 -4.39 -22.07 5.84
CA PRO A 207 -4.36 -21.71 4.43
C PRO A 207 -5.07 -20.39 4.22
N PHE A 208 -4.45 -19.51 3.47
CA PHE A 208 -4.98 -18.19 3.17
C PHE A 208 -5.24 -18.08 1.67
N GLU A 209 -6.49 -17.85 1.31
CA GLU A 209 -6.88 -17.49 -0.04
C GLU A 209 -7.27 -16.01 -0.07
N ALA A 210 -6.62 -15.25 -0.92
CA ALA A 210 -6.98 -13.87 -1.14
C ALA A 210 -8.29 -13.79 -1.94
N ASN A 211 -9.32 -13.19 -1.38
CA ASN A 211 -10.60 -12.95 -2.07
C ASN A 211 -10.50 -11.91 -3.21
N TYR A 212 -9.32 -11.38 -3.46
CA TYR A 212 -9.05 -10.32 -4.41
C TYR A 212 -7.84 -10.67 -5.28
N ARG A 213 -7.65 -9.91 -6.36
CA ARG A 213 -6.44 -10.00 -7.17
C ARG A 213 -5.20 -9.91 -6.29
N GLU A 214 -4.33 -10.89 -6.42
CA GLU A 214 -3.03 -10.86 -5.75
C GLU A 214 -2.19 -9.69 -6.25
N LEU A 215 -1.38 -9.13 -5.35
CA LEU A 215 -0.38 -8.15 -5.73
C LEU A 215 0.86 -8.89 -6.21
N GLU A 216 1.25 -8.59 -7.43
CA GLU A 216 2.43 -9.17 -8.06
C GLU A 216 3.63 -8.23 -7.98
N TRP A 217 4.80 -8.76 -8.26
CA TRP A 217 6.02 -7.95 -8.36
C TRP A 217 5.88 -6.77 -9.32
N GLN A 218 5.16 -6.95 -10.42
CA GLN A 218 4.91 -5.89 -11.40
C GLN A 218 4.15 -4.70 -10.81
N ASP A 219 3.28 -4.93 -9.83
CA ASP A 219 2.57 -3.87 -9.13
C ASP A 219 3.53 -3.03 -8.28
N VAL A 220 4.44 -3.70 -7.54
CA VAL A 220 5.47 -3.02 -6.74
C VAL A 220 6.40 -2.22 -7.63
N GLN A 221 6.82 -2.79 -8.79
CA GLN A 221 7.62 -2.07 -9.77
C GLN A 221 6.91 -0.84 -10.34
N ALA A 222 5.62 -0.95 -10.66
CA ALA A 222 4.84 0.17 -11.19
C ALA A 222 4.74 1.31 -10.17
N LEU A 223 4.55 1.00 -8.90
CA LEU A 223 4.57 1.97 -7.81
C LEU A 223 5.94 2.65 -7.69
N ALA A 224 7.02 1.87 -7.66
CA ALA A 224 8.37 2.41 -7.53
C ALA A 224 8.76 3.30 -8.72
N GLN A 225 8.39 2.91 -9.93
CA GLN A 225 8.63 3.70 -11.14
C GLN A 225 7.85 5.02 -11.15
N ALA A 226 6.59 4.99 -10.69
CA ALA A 226 5.76 6.19 -10.62
C ALA A 226 6.30 7.23 -9.63
N GLU A 227 6.95 6.76 -8.56
CA GLU A 227 7.50 7.59 -7.47
C GLU A 227 9.03 7.78 -7.60
N SER A 228 9.65 7.30 -8.67
CA SER A 228 11.10 7.38 -8.91
C SER A 228 11.94 6.79 -7.76
N VAL A 229 11.47 5.70 -7.17
CA VAL A 229 12.15 4.95 -6.10
C VAL A 229 12.96 3.82 -6.70
N GLU A 230 14.22 3.69 -6.29
CA GLU A 230 15.06 2.55 -6.66
C GLU A 230 14.56 1.30 -5.91
N LEU A 231 14.35 0.21 -6.65
CA LEU A 231 13.82 -1.03 -6.12
C LEU A 231 14.69 -2.20 -6.57
N ILE A 232 15.15 -2.99 -5.60
CA ILE A 232 15.99 -4.17 -5.82
C ILE A 232 15.22 -5.39 -5.27
N ARG A 233 15.05 -6.42 -6.11
CA ARG A 233 14.44 -7.70 -5.73
C ARG A 233 15.49 -8.79 -5.63
N GLY A 234 15.52 -9.49 -4.49
CA GLY A 234 16.12 -10.81 -4.34
C GLY A 234 15.08 -11.93 -4.42
N THR A 235 15.46 -13.14 -4.06
CA THR A 235 14.56 -14.30 -4.04
C THR A 235 13.51 -14.18 -2.94
N ASP A 236 13.92 -13.78 -1.76
CA ASP A 236 13.15 -13.72 -0.50
C ASP A 236 13.14 -12.32 0.12
N ASN A 237 13.64 -11.33 -0.60
CA ASN A 237 13.75 -9.97 -0.12
C ASN A 237 13.44 -8.93 -1.19
N ILE A 238 13.05 -7.74 -0.70
CA ILE A 238 12.87 -6.52 -1.50
C ILE A 238 13.59 -5.40 -0.74
N THR A 239 14.41 -4.62 -1.44
CA THR A 239 15.05 -3.42 -0.90
C THR A 239 14.62 -2.22 -1.71
N MET A 240 14.22 -1.15 -1.02
CA MET A 240 13.82 0.13 -1.62
C MET A 240 14.69 1.26 -1.07
N ARG A 241 15.10 2.19 -1.95
CA ARG A 241 15.88 3.36 -1.61
C ARG A 241 15.08 4.62 -1.87
N MET A 242 14.81 5.37 -0.82
CA MET A 242 13.97 6.56 -0.85
C MET A 242 14.77 7.80 -0.51
N PRO A 243 14.60 8.89 -1.27
CA PRO A 243 15.22 10.17 -0.92
C PRO A 243 14.59 10.77 0.34
N ARG A 244 15.28 11.73 0.93
CA ARG A 244 14.71 12.55 2.00
C ARG A 244 13.50 13.30 1.47
N ALA A 245 12.39 13.31 2.21
CA ALA A 245 11.27 14.19 1.93
C ALA A 245 11.71 15.65 2.03
N ILE A 246 11.40 16.42 1.00
CA ILE A 246 11.61 17.88 1.02
C ILE A 246 10.38 18.45 1.71
N ALA A 247 10.56 19.03 2.90
CA ALA A 247 9.49 19.75 3.55
C ALA A 247 9.09 20.94 2.63
N THR A 248 7.95 20.85 1.99
CA THR A 248 7.32 21.99 1.37
C THR A 248 6.89 22.91 2.50
N ALA A 249 7.66 23.99 2.73
CA ALA A 249 7.22 25.02 3.66
C ALA A 249 5.85 25.52 3.20
N PRO A 250 4.84 25.60 4.10
CA PRO A 250 3.55 26.16 3.72
C PRO A 250 3.79 27.59 3.21
N LEU A 251 3.27 27.89 2.03
CA LEU A 251 3.24 29.25 1.50
C LEU A 251 2.52 30.13 2.53
N GLN A 252 3.27 30.87 3.30
CA GLN A 252 2.72 31.93 4.14
C GLN A 252 2.16 32.99 3.20
N ILE A 253 0.87 32.90 2.90
CA ILE A 253 0.14 34.03 2.29
C ILE A 253 0.09 35.10 3.37
N ALA A 254 0.91 36.12 3.21
CA ALA A 254 0.84 37.31 4.07
C ALA A 254 -0.59 37.86 4.01
N PRO A 255 -1.23 38.18 5.14
CA PRO A 255 -2.53 38.82 5.11
C PRO A 255 -2.39 40.19 4.43
N VAL A 256 -3.27 40.45 3.45
CA VAL A 256 -3.44 41.77 2.78
C VAL A 256 -4.08 42.75 3.72
#